data_27a30362aae923cb2f9a0e78fab856ce
#
_entry.id   27a30362aae923cb2f9a0e78fab856ce
#
_cell.length_a   1.000
_cell.length_b   1.000
_cell.length_c   1.000
_cell.angle_alpha   90.00
_cell.angle_beta   90.00
_cell.angle_gamma   90.00
#
_symmetry.space_group_name_H-M   'P 1'
#
loop_
_entity.id
_entity.type
_entity.pdbx_description
1 polymer ?
#
loop_
_entity_poly.entity_id
_entity_poly.type
_entity_poly.pdbx_seq_one_letter_code
_entity_poly.pdbx_strand_id
1 'polypeptide(L)'
;MNLNTIVLLLISTIFLSSCADYKTDRTTKKKEKQYYSSMGFALIYSDHHYLNKVVNKKIKNDDFVVMHNFLRINTPIKIINPDNSKFIETKIYKKADYPKIFNVVISRKIASFLELDFNNPYVEIIETKKNKTFIAKKSEIYEEEINVSEKVPVDAIKMNDLTKDDTETKKKSDKKSNFILVISDFYYEESAISLKKDLVKKTKMNNISVKKINNKIYRLLVGPFKNFNALKTTYISLNNLGFENLNIYRE
;
A
#
# COMPACT_ATOMS: atom_id res chain seq x y z
N MET A 1 -4.79 78.15 -8.78
CA MET A 1 -4.44 76.79 -8.40
C MET A 1 -3.02 76.58 -8.93
N ASN A 2 -2.05 76.38 -8.03
CA ASN A 2 -0.63 76.38 -8.42
C ASN A 2 -0.30 75.10 -9.22
N LEU A 3 0.53 75.24 -10.26
CA LEU A 3 0.94 74.14 -11.13
C LEU A 3 1.46 72.93 -10.35
N ASN A 4 2.12 73.16 -9.22
CA ASN A 4 2.60 72.10 -8.32
C ASN A 4 1.50 71.32 -7.66
N THR A 5 0.33 71.92 -7.34
CA THR A 5 -0.79 71.20 -6.75
C THR A 5 -1.53 70.35 -7.78
N ILE A 6 -1.54 70.72 -9.04
CA ILE A 6 -2.09 69.90 -10.14
C ILE A 6 -1.22 68.70 -10.40
N VAL A 7 0.12 68.85 -10.40
CA VAL A 7 1.05 67.77 -10.59
C VAL A 7 0.96 66.73 -9.43
N LEU A 8 0.82 67.21 -8.20
CA LEU A 8 0.70 66.35 -7.02
C LEU A 8 -0.61 65.54 -7.02
N LEU A 9 -1.72 66.15 -7.51
CA LEU A 9 -3.03 65.47 -7.68
C LEU A 9 -2.96 64.41 -8.79
N LEU A 10 -2.21 64.68 -9.90
CA LEU A 10 -2.04 63.73 -10.99
C LEU A 10 -1.17 62.53 -10.59
N ILE A 11 -0.16 62.72 -9.79
CA ILE A 11 0.67 61.65 -9.24
C ILE A 11 -0.13 60.79 -8.27
N SER A 12 -0.99 61.40 -7.42
CA SER A 12 -1.88 60.67 -6.48
C SER A 12 -2.87 59.75 -7.20
N THR A 13 -3.40 60.15 -8.36
CA THR A 13 -4.35 59.31 -9.11
C THR A 13 -3.69 58.11 -9.76
N ILE A 14 -2.39 58.18 -10.10
CA ILE A 14 -1.64 57.05 -10.68
C ILE A 14 -1.36 55.96 -9.64
N PHE A 15 -1.17 56.32 -8.36
CA PHE A 15 -1.01 55.33 -7.27
C PHE A 15 -2.31 54.65 -6.86
N LEU A 16 -3.47 55.18 -7.16
CA LEU A 16 -4.77 54.59 -6.79
C LEU A 16 -5.29 53.58 -7.85
N SER A 17 -4.73 53.54 -9.06
CA SER A 17 -5.12 52.59 -10.12
C SER A 17 -4.36 51.26 -10.11
N SER A 18 -3.51 51.02 -9.12
CA SER A 18 -2.72 49.76 -9.01
C SER A 18 -3.48 48.66 -8.23
N CYS A 19 -4.80 48.61 -8.27
CA CYS A 19 -5.56 47.41 -7.99
C CYS A 19 -5.62 46.57 -9.27
N ALA A 20 -4.49 46.01 -9.71
CA ALA A 20 -4.51 44.91 -10.67
C ALA A 20 -5.28 43.76 -10.02
N ASP A 21 -6.44 43.42 -10.57
CA ASP A 21 -7.12 42.15 -10.35
C ASP A 21 -6.13 41.01 -10.65
N TYR A 22 -5.37 40.63 -9.64
CA TYR A 22 -4.59 39.39 -9.70
C TYR A 22 -5.61 38.25 -9.63
N LYS A 23 -6.21 37.94 -10.79
CA LYS A 23 -6.89 36.68 -10.99
C LYS A 23 -5.80 35.60 -10.86
N THR A 24 -5.58 35.15 -9.62
CA THR A 24 -4.98 33.86 -9.40
C THR A 24 -5.89 32.86 -10.09
N ASP A 25 -5.53 32.46 -11.30
CA ASP A 25 -5.96 31.18 -11.84
C ASP A 25 -5.51 30.12 -10.84
N ARG A 26 -6.30 29.97 -9.78
CA ARG A 26 -6.29 28.79 -8.95
C ARG A 26 -6.85 27.64 -9.79
N THR A 27 -6.14 27.29 -10.84
CA THR A 27 -6.14 25.91 -11.31
C THR A 27 -5.62 25.13 -10.10
N THR A 28 -6.50 24.86 -9.16
CA THR A 28 -6.27 23.82 -8.17
C THR A 28 -6.10 22.55 -9.00
N LYS A 29 -4.85 22.28 -9.43
CA LYS A 29 -4.46 20.93 -9.86
C LYS A 29 -4.93 20.05 -8.72
N LYS A 30 -6.08 19.39 -8.89
CA LYS A 30 -6.54 18.37 -7.96
C LYS A 30 -5.35 17.45 -7.82
N LYS A 31 -4.64 17.54 -6.68
CA LYS A 31 -3.58 16.57 -6.37
C LYS A 31 -4.28 15.22 -6.48
N GLU A 32 -3.91 14.45 -7.48
CA GLU A 32 -4.43 13.09 -7.61
C GLU A 32 -4.16 12.40 -6.29
N LYS A 33 -5.23 11.88 -5.68
CA LYS A 33 -5.11 11.20 -4.40
C LYS A 33 -4.23 9.96 -4.62
N GLN A 34 -3.03 9.99 -4.08
CA GLN A 34 -2.13 8.86 -4.10
C GLN A 34 -2.69 7.79 -3.17
N TYR A 35 -3.07 6.63 -3.72
CA TYR A 35 -3.58 5.50 -2.97
C TYR A 35 -2.42 4.73 -2.35
N TYR A 36 -2.65 4.22 -1.14
CA TYR A 36 -1.67 3.38 -0.46
C TYR A 36 -1.49 2.06 -1.21
N SER A 37 -0.25 1.68 -1.46
CA SER A 37 0.14 0.35 -1.94
C SER A 37 1.41 -0.07 -1.22
N SER A 38 1.44 -1.30 -0.73
CA SER A 38 2.60 -1.83 -0.03
C SER A 38 2.64 -3.35 -0.12
N MET A 39 3.83 -3.91 -0.21
CA MET A 39 4.10 -5.35 -0.13
C MET A 39 4.85 -5.66 1.16
N GLY A 40 4.54 -6.77 1.80
CA GLY A 40 5.22 -7.18 3.03
C GLY A 40 4.56 -8.36 3.72
N PHE A 41 5.07 -8.70 4.89
CA PHE A 41 4.54 -9.83 5.65
C PHE A 41 3.27 -9.45 6.41
N ALA A 42 2.29 -10.34 6.38
CA ALA A 42 1.12 -10.26 7.22
C ALA A 42 1.37 -10.94 8.57
N LEU A 43 0.88 -10.35 9.64
CA LEU A 43 0.76 -11.06 10.92
C LEU A 43 -0.60 -11.77 10.95
N ILE A 44 -0.59 -13.09 10.90
CA ILE A 44 -1.79 -13.89 11.09
C ILE A 44 -2.13 -13.84 12.57
N TYR A 45 -3.27 -13.25 12.90
CA TYR A 45 -3.68 -13.02 14.28
C TYR A 45 -3.89 -14.33 15.05
N SER A 46 -3.45 -14.32 16.31
CA SER A 46 -3.82 -15.29 17.33
C SER A 46 -4.01 -14.57 18.67
N ASP A 47 -4.79 -15.13 19.57
CA ASP A 47 -4.99 -14.53 20.89
C ASP A 47 -3.68 -14.42 21.68
N HIS A 48 -2.72 -15.31 21.43
CA HIS A 48 -1.38 -15.26 22.00
C HIS A 48 -0.63 -13.94 21.64
N HIS A 49 -0.82 -13.42 20.40
CA HIS A 49 -0.23 -12.14 20.01
C HIS A 49 -0.79 -10.97 20.82
N TYR A 50 -2.06 -11.01 21.17
CA TYR A 50 -2.67 -10.01 22.04
C TYR A 50 -2.21 -10.14 23.49
N LEU A 51 -2.19 -11.36 24.03
CA LEU A 51 -1.75 -11.63 25.41
C LEU A 51 -0.30 -11.19 25.64
N ASN A 52 0.57 -11.44 24.66
CA ASN A 52 1.99 -11.03 24.69
C ASN A 52 2.22 -9.59 24.25
N LYS A 53 1.17 -8.79 24.08
CA LYS A 53 1.27 -7.38 23.68
C LYS A 53 1.99 -7.15 22.34
N VAL A 54 2.07 -8.16 21.48
CA VAL A 54 2.59 -8.04 20.10
C VAL A 54 1.61 -7.22 19.27
N VAL A 55 0.31 -7.35 19.54
CA VAL A 55 -0.77 -6.56 18.94
C VAL A 55 -1.62 -5.99 20.06
N ASN A 56 -1.93 -4.70 20.01
CA ASN A 56 -2.67 -4.01 21.07
C ASN A 56 -4.20 -4.13 20.99
N LYS A 57 -4.73 -4.82 19.98
CA LYS A 57 -6.18 -5.00 19.76
C LYS A 57 -6.53 -6.45 19.45
N LYS A 58 -7.75 -6.87 19.86
CA LYS A 58 -8.31 -8.19 19.55
C LYS A 58 -9.16 -8.15 18.30
N ILE A 59 -9.14 -9.25 17.53
CA ILE A 59 -10.09 -9.54 16.44
C ILE A 59 -10.57 -11.00 16.54
N LYS A 60 -11.68 -11.29 15.86
CA LYS A 60 -12.17 -12.66 15.69
C LYS A 60 -11.50 -13.31 14.49
N ASN A 61 -11.01 -14.54 14.65
CA ASN A 61 -10.33 -15.26 13.57
C ASN A 61 -11.30 -15.85 12.52
N ASP A 62 -12.58 -16.00 12.88
CA ASP A 62 -13.61 -16.60 12.03
C ASP A 62 -14.27 -15.60 11.07
N ASP A 63 -13.92 -14.32 11.19
CA ASP A 63 -14.42 -13.23 10.35
C ASP A 63 -13.32 -12.72 9.40
N PHE A 64 -13.71 -12.11 8.27
CA PHE A 64 -12.79 -11.44 7.35
C PHE A 64 -12.38 -10.06 7.89
N VAL A 65 -11.47 -10.05 8.85
CA VAL A 65 -11.09 -8.88 9.63
C VAL A 65 -9.64 -8.52 9.41
N VAL A 66 -9.38 -7.22 9.25
CA VAL A 66 -8.05 -6.65 9.02
C VAL A 66 -7.78 -5.52 10.00
N MET A 67 -6.55 -5.48 10.54
CA MET A 67 -6.06 -4.32 11.29
C MET A 67 -4.85 -3.72 10.58
N HIS A 68 -4.75 -2.41 10.64
CA HIS A 68 -3.62 -1.68 10.06
C HIS A 68 -3.19 -0.56 11.01
N ASN A 69 -1.87 -0.24 11.05
CA ASN A 69 -1.33 0.80 11.92
C ASN A 69 -1.50 2.22 11.35
N PHE A 70 -1.51 2.36 10.03
CA PHE A 70 -1.51 3.64 9.33
C PHE A 70 -2.86 3.99 8.70
N LEU A 71 -3.48 3.05 7.97
CA LEU A 71 -4.74 3.30 7.27
C LEU A 71 -5.90 3.54 8.24
N ARG A 72 -6.85 4.39 7.81
CA ARG A 72 -8.05 4.71 8.61
C ARG A 72 -9.02 3.53 8.63
N ILE A 73 -9.79 3.43 9.70
CA ILE A 73 -10.92 2.48 9.79
C ILE A 73 -11.88 2.74 8.62
N ASN A 74 -12.48 1.68 8.10
CA ASN A 74 -13.36 1.68 6.92
C ASN A 74 -12.68 2.10 5.60
N THR A 75 -11.33 2.20 5.54
CA THR A 75 -10.63 2.33 4.27
C THR A 75 -10.78 1.02 3.49
N PRO A 76 -11.34 1.05 2.25
CA PRO A 76 -11.43 -0.13 1.41
C PRO A 76 -10.04 -0.50 0.91
N ILE A 77 -9.72 -1.78 1.01
CA ILE A 77 -8.45 -2.35 0.58
C ILE A 77 -8.65 -3.65 -0.18
N LYS A 78 -7.72 -3.94 -1.05
CA LYS A 78 -7.54 -5.23 -1.70
C LYS A 78 -6.27 -5.86 -1.14
N ILE A 79 -6.36 -7.09 -0.64
CA ILE A 79 -5.21 -7.88 -0.18
C ILE A 79 -5.01 -9.00 -1.18
N ILE A 80 -3.80 -9.14 -1.69
CA ILE A 80 -3.44 -10.08 -2.74
C ILE A 80 -2.34 -11.00 -2.22
N ASN A 81 -2.49 -12.30 -2.46
CA ASN A 81 -1.39 -13.25 -2.34
C ASN A 81 -0.63 -13.28 -3.67
N PRO A 82 0.62 -12.78 -3.74
CA PRO A 82 1.36 -12.71 -4.99
C PRO A 82 1.77 -14.07 -5.56
N ASP A 83 1.71 -15.15 -4.76
CA ASP A 83 2.13 -16.49 -5.19
C ASP A 83 1.08 -17.20 -6.05
N ASN A 84 -0.21 -16.94 -5.77
CA ASN A 84 -1.33 -17.58 -6.46
C ASN A 84 -2.32 -16.58 -7.07
N SER A 85 -2.05 -15.27 -6.92
CA SER A 85 -2.90 -14.16 -7.38
C SER A 85 -4.30 -14.13 -6.76
N LYS A 86 -4.57 -14.94 -5.72
CA LYS A 86 -5.82 -14.85 -4.97
C LYS A 86 -5.89 -13.53 -4.22
N PHE A 87 -7.07 -12.94 -4.20
CA PHE A 87 -7.28 -11.68 -3.51
C PHE A 87 -8.60 -11.64 -2.76
N ILE A 88 -8.68 -10.74 -1.81
CA ILE A 88 -9.90 -10.38 -1.10
C ILE A 88 -10.04 -8.87 -1.04
N GLU A 89 -11.24 -8.37 -1.30
CA GLU A 89 -11.61 -6.97 -1.07
C GLU A 89 -12.32 -6.86 0.26
N THR A 90 -11.82 -5.99 1.12
CA THR A 90 -12.35 -5.79 2.47
C THR A 90 -12.10 -4.35 2.93
N LYS A 91 -12.36 -4.07 4.20
CA LYS A 91 -12.11 -2.75 4.80
C LYS A 91 -11.25 -2.92 6.04
N ILE A 92 -10.47 -1.89 6.35
CA ILE A 92 -9.77 -1.83 7.64
C ILE A 92 -10.82 -1.80 8.77
N TYR A 93 -10.78 -2.83 9.62
CA TYR A 93 -11.73 -2.98 10.71
C TYR A 93 -11.30 -2.20 11.95
N LYS A 94 -10.01 -2.30 12.32
CA LYS A 94 -9.44 -1.59 13.47
C LYS A 94 -8.08 -1.01 13.14
N LYS A 95 -7.76 0.11 13.78
CA LYS A 95 -6.39 0.60 13.86
C LYS A 95 -5.72 -0.09 15.04
N ALA A 96 -4.52 -0.65 14.84
CA ALA A 96 -3.77 -1.34 15.87
C ALA A 96 -2.26 -1.08 15.74
N ASP A 97 -1.56 -1.18 16.88
CA ASP A 97 -0.10 -1.14 16.91
C ASP A 97 0.44 -2.56 16.93
N TYR A 98 1.46 -2.81 16.11
CA TYR A 98 2.16 -4.08 15.96
C TYR A 98 3.56 -3.83 15.42
N PRO A 99 4.50 -4.79 15.51
CA PRO A 99 5.86 -4.62 15.03
C PRO A 99 5.95 -4.22 13.56
N LYS A 100 6.77 -3.24 13.24
CA LYS A 100 6.94 -2.66 11.89
C LYS A 100 7.39 -3.68 10.81
N ILE A 101 7.88 -4.85 11.22
CA ILE A 101 8.19 -5.96 10.29
C ILE A 101 6.96 -6.46 9.55
N PHE A 102 5.77 -6.29 10.14
CA PHE A 102 4.51 -6.69 9.54
C PHE A 102 3.85 -5.50 8.85
N ASN A 103 3.36 -5.74 7.65
CA ASN A 103 2.64 -4.76 6.86
C ASN A 103 1.17 -4.63 7.30
N VAL A 104 0.61 -5.72 7.80
CA VAL A 104 -0.81 -5.81 8.17
C VAL A 104 -1.02 -6.92 9.19
N VAL A 105 -2.10 -6.83 9.96
CA VAL A 105 -2.62 -7.94 10.77
C VAL A 105 -3.92 -8.43 10.15
N ILE A 106 -3.99 -9.72 9.86
CA ILE A 106 -5.15 -10.36 9.24
C ILE A 106 -5.68 -11.51 10.11
N SER A 107 -6.98 -11.78 10.01
CA SER A 107 -7.57 -12.95 10.62
C SER A 107 -7.08 -14.25 9.97
N ARG A 108 -7.18 -15.36 10.71
CA ARG A 108 -6.86 -16.69 10.17
C ARG A 108 -7.73 -17.04 8.96
N LYS A 109 -9.00 -16.62 8.97
CA LYS A 109 -9.93 -16.81 7.85
C LYS A 109 -9.45 -16.18 6.55
N ILE A 110 -8.91 -14.95 6.60
CA ILE A 110 -8.32 -14.29 5.43
C ILE A 110 -7.09 -15.05 4.95
N ALA A 111 -6.20 -15.46 5.88
CA ALA A 111 -4.99 -16.20 5.52
C ALA A 111 -5.33 -17.53 4.82
N SER A 112 -6.31 -18.26 5.32
CA SER A 112 -6.78 -19.51 4.71
C SER A 112 -7.47 -19.28 3.36
N PHE A 113 -8.31 -18.23 3.24
CA PHE A 113 -8.98 -17.89 1.97
C PHE A 113 -7.98 -17.53 0.87
N LEU A 114 -6.93 -16.78 1.21
CA LEU A 114 -5.86 -16.41 0.30
C LEU A 114 -4.84 -17.55 0.06
N GLU A 115 -4.98 -18.69 0.75
CA GLU A 115 -4.02 -19.81 0.73
C GLU A 115 -2.59 -19.34 1.00
N LEU A 116 -2.42 -18.48 2.00
CA LEU A 116 -1.11 -17.99 2.38
C LEU A 116 -0.27 -19.11 3.03
N ASP A 117 1.01 -19.13 2.71
CA ASP A 117 1.96 -19.93 3.49
C ASP A 117 2.10 -19.33 4.90
N PHE A 118 1.69 -20.08 5.92
CA PHE A 118 1.77 -19.63 7.32
C PHE A 118 3.20 -19.38 7.80
N ASN A 119 4.19 -20.00 7.14
CA ASN A 119 5.61 -19.76 7.44
C ASN A 119 6.16 -18.52 6.74
N ASN A 120 5.57 -18.15 5.59
CA ASN A 120 5.97 -17.00 4.78
C ASN A 120 4.73 -16.21 4.32
N PRO A 121 3.95 -15.61 5.22
CA PRO A 121 2.68 -14.97 4.90
C PRO A 121 2.90 -13.61 4.22
N TYR A 122 3.36 -13.62 2.97
CA TYR A 122 3.66 -12.42 2.19
C TYR A 122 2.44 -11.97 1.39
N VAL A 123 2.11 -10.67 1.46
CA VAL A 123 0.92 -10.11 0.82
C VAL A 123 1.23 -8.75 0.20
N GLU A 124 0.45 -8.40 -0.81
CA GLU A 124 0.33 -7.06 -1.33
C GLU A 124 -0.98 -6.44 -0.83
N ILE A 125 -0.93 -5.18 -0.41
CA ILE A 125 -2.10 -4.42 0.05
C ILE A 125 -2.23 -3.19 -0.82
N ILE A 126 -3.41 -2.97 -1.36
CA ILE A 126 -3.74 -1.82 -2.20
C ILE A 126 -4.99 -1.14 -1.63
N GLU A 127 -4.90 0.17 -1.34
CA GLU A 127 -6.08 0.98 -1.03
C GLU A 127 -6.91 1.14 -2.30
N THR A 128 -8.19 0.78 -2.26
CA THR A 128 -9.09 0.92 -3.41
C THR A 128 -9.91 2.20 -3.31
N LYS A 129 -10.44 2.68 -4.43
CA LYS A 129 -11.37 3.81 -4.45
C LYS A 129 -12.64 3.40 -3.70
N LYS A 130 -13.16 4.28 -2.83
CA LYS A 130 -14.54 4.16 -2.38
C LYS A 130 -15.42 4.35 -3.60
N ASN A 131 -16.01 3.28 -4.11
CA ASN A 131 -17.10 3.44 -5.06
C ASN A 131 -18.19 4.21 -4.30
N LYS A 132 -18.45 5.45 -4.71
CA LYS A 132 -19.73 6.07 -4.45
C LYS A 132 -20.68 5.20 -5.25
N THR A 133 -21.36 4.29 -4.58
CA THR A 133 -22.50 3.62 -5.17
C THR A 133 -23.41 4.74 -5.64
N PHE A 134 -23.45 4.94 -6.95
CA PHE A 134 -24.47 5.75 -7.57
C PHE A 134 -25.75 4.96 -7.30
N ILE A 135 -26.46 5.29 -6.23
CA ILE A 135 -27.83 4.87 -6.05
C ILE A 135 -28.55 5.71 -7.10
N ALA A 136 -28.72 5.15 -8.27
CA ALA A 136 -29.66 5.68 -9.24
C ALA A 136 -30.97 5.80 -8.45
N LYS A 137 -31.42 7.01 -8.17
CA LYS A 137 -32.80 7.25 -7.75
C LYS A 137 -33.63 6.49 -8.76
N LYS A 138 -34.46 5.56 -8.26
CA LYS A 138 -35.42 4.83 -9.09
C LYS A 138 -36.09 5.91 -9.93
N SER A 139 -35.76 5.97 -11.24
CA SER A 139 -36.46 6.84 -12.17
C SER A 139 -37.89 6.32 -12.17
N GLU A 140 -38.85 7.20 -11.92
CA GLU A 140 -40.25 6.88 -12.15
C GLU A 140 -40.35 6.55 -13.62
N ILE A 141 -40.59 5.26 -13.92
CA ILE A 141 -40.82 4.78 -15.28
C ILE A 141 -42.23 5.26 -15.62
N TYR A 142 -42.33 6.21 -16.54
CA TYR A 142 -43.64 6.65 -17.03
C TYR A 142 -44.29 5.50 -17.81
N GLU A 143 -45.62 5.37 -17.66
CA GLU A 143 -46.42 4.28 -18.27
C GLU A 143 -46.24 4.15 -19.81
N GLU A 144 -45.78 5.20 -20.47
CA GLU A 144 -45.45 5.23 -21.89
C GLU A 144 -44.22 4.38 -22.25
N GLU A 145 -43.24 4.20 -21.32
CA GLU A 145 -42.03 3.41 -21.56
C GLU A 145 -42.30 1.89 -21.41
N ILE A 146 -43.33 1.51 -20.65
CA ILE A 146 -43.72 0.10 -20.46
C ILE A 146 -44.28 -0.47 -21.78
N ASN A 147 -45.03 0.33 -22.53
CA ASN A 147 -45.66 -0.11 -23.76
C ASN A 147 -44.69 -0.30 -24.93
N VAL A 148 -43.47 0.22 -24.86
CA VAL A 148 -42.43 0.05 -25.89
C VAL A 148 -41.63 -1.23 -25.70
N SER A 149 -41.45 -1.67 -24.46
CA SER A 149 -40.67 -2.88 -24.15
C SER A 149 -41.38 -4.19 -24.55
N GLU A 150 -42.71 -4.17 -24.65
CA GLU A 150 -43.48 -5.37 -25.04
C GLU A 150 -43.56 -5.61 -26.58
N LYS A 151 -43.10 -4.65 -27.39
CA LYS A 151 -43.20 -4.74 -28.88
C LYS A 151 -41.90 -5.05 -29.59
N VAL A 152 -40.79 -5.27 -28.87
CA VAL A 152 -39.51 -5.65 -29.48
C VAL A 152 -39.34 -7.16 -29.33
N PRO A 153 -39.33 -7.95 -30.45
CA PRO A 153 -38.99 -9.37 -30.36
C PRO A 153 -37.54 -9.49 -29.91
N VAL A 154 -37.32 -10.03 -28.74
CA VAL A 154 -35.97 -10.38 -28.24
C VAL A 154 -35.59 -11.68 -28.96
N ASP A 155 -34.84 -11.59 -30.04
CA ASP A 155 -34.17 -12.75 -30.60
C ASP A 155 -33.22 -13.30 -29.54
N ALA A 156 -33.49 -14.55 -29.14
CA ALA A 156 -32.69 -15.27 -28.15
C ALA A 156 -31.25 -15.40 -28.65
N ILE A 157 -30.34 -14.58 -28.13
CA ILE A 157 -28.90 -14.77 -28.30
C ILE A 157 -28.54 -16.04 -27.53
N LYS A 158 -28.31 -17.13 -28.28
CA LYS A 158 -27.68 -18.35 -27.73
C LYS A 158 -26.27 -17.99 -27.28
N MET A 159 -26.09 -17.87 -25.99
CA MET A 159 -24.73 -17.91 -25.40
C MET A 159 -24.16 -19.30 -25.63
N ASN A 160 -23.22 -19.40 -26.56
CA ASN A 160 -22.38 -20.58 -26.67
C ASN A 160 -21.48 -20.60 -25.42
N ASP A 161 -21.72 -21.60 -24.59
CA ASP A 161 -20.91 -21.96 -23.45
C ASP A 161 -19.51 -22.38 -23.96
N LEU A 162 -18.52 -21.49 -23.80
CA LEU A 162 -17.11 -21.75 -24.08
C LEU A 162 -16.42 -22.26 -22.82
N THR A 163 -17.04 -23.20 -22.13
CA THR A 163 -16.36 -24.04 -21.15
C THR A 163 -15.66 -25.18 -21.89
N LYS A 164 -14.52 -24.90 -22.48
CA LYS A 164 -13.53 -25.95 -22.73
C LYS A 164 -12.65 -26.05 -21.52
N ASP A 165 -12.80 -27.18 -20.83
CA ASP A 165 -11.86 -27.71 -19.87
C ASP A 165 -10.47 -27.81 -20.49
N ASP A 166 -9.61 -26.85 -20.18
CA ASP A 166 -8.17 -27.06 -20.19
C ASP A 166 -7.71 -27.15 -18.74
N THR A 167 -7.83 -28.35 -18.20
CA THR A 167 -7.14 -28.79 -16.98
C THR A 167 -5.63 -28.80 -17.24
N GLU A 168 -5.03 -27.65 -17.44
CA GLU A 168 -3.61 -27.50 -17.20
C GLU A 168 -3.39 -27.42 -15.71
N THR A 169 -3.07 -28.55 -15.13
CA THR A 169 -2.37 -28.67 -13.85
C THR A 169 -1.07 -27.85 -13.95
N LYS A 170 -1.16 -26.55 -13.67
CA LYS A 170 0.01 -25.72 -13.42
C LYS A 170 0.73 -26.34 -12.24
N LYS A 171 1.79 -27.13 -12.52
CA LYS A 171 2.81 -27.52 -11.57
C LYS A 171 3.14 -26.30 -10.75
N LYS A 172 2.86 -26.34 -9.43
CA LYS A 172 3.42 -25.39 -8.46
C LYS A 172 4.91 -25.35 -8.70
N SER A 173 5.39 -24.34 -9.41
CA SER A 173 6.81 -24.05 -9.41
C SER A 173 7.11 -23.61 -7.98
N ASP A 174 7.86 -24.39 -7.24
CA ASP A 174 8.50 -23.99 -5.99
C ASP A 174 9.49 -22.85 -6.30
N LYS A 175 8.99 -21.68 -6.64
CA LYS A 175 9.77 -20.46 -6.66
C LYS A 175 10.10 -20.17 -5.21
N LYS A 176 11.23 -20.68 -4.74
CA LYS A 176 11.85 -20.28 -3.47
C LYS A 176 12.10 -18.78 -3.55
N SER A 177 11.16 -18.02 -3.01
CA SER A 177 11.32 -16.57 -2.91
C SER A 177 12.37 -16.27 -1.87
N ASN A 178 13.35 -15.48 -2.26
CA ASN A 178 14.34 -14.96 -1.33
C ASN A 178 13.88 -13.59 -0.84
N PHE A 179 14.16 -13.30 0.43
CA PHE A 179 13.87 -12.01 1.03
C PHE A 179 15.18 -11.30 1.33
N ILE A 180 15.21 -10.01 1.07
CA ILE A 180 16.34 -9.13 1.37
C ILE A 180 15.88 -8.04 2.33
N LEU A 181 16.68 -7.81 3.37
CA LEU A 181 16.46 -6.74 4.32
C LEU A 181 17.42 -5.58 4.00
N VAL A 182 16.88 -4.43 3.64
CA VAL A 182 17.66 -3.22 3.38
C VAL A 182 17.79 -2.43 4.68
N ILE A 183 19.03 -2.13 5.05
CA ILE A 183 19.35 -1.37 6.26
C ILE A 183 19.33 0.13 5.96
N SER A 184 20.07 0.57 4.94
CA SER A 184 20.18 1.99 4.57
C SER A 184 20.79 2.18 3.18
N ASP A 185 20.55 3.34 2.60
CA ASP A 185 21.18 3.81 1.38
C ASP A 185 22.20 4.90 1.71
N PHE A 186 23.35 4.88 1.03
CA PHE A 186 24.47 5.79 1.23
C PHE A 186 24.87 6.44 -0.10
N TYR A 187 25.35 7.69 -0.04
CA TYR A 187 25.93 8.37 -1.18
C TYR A 187 27.40 7.98 -1.41
N TYR A 188 28.12 7.54 -0.35
CA TYR A 188 29.52 7.15 -0.40
C TYR A 188 29.68 5.68 -0.07
N GLU A 189 30.42 4.97 -0.89
CA GLU A 189 30.69 3.54 -0.72
C GLU A 189 31.43 3.25 0.59
N GLU A 190 32.39 4.08 0.94
CA GLU A 190 33.19 3.97 2.16
C GLU A 190 32.33 3.98 3.43
N SER A 191 31.27 4.83 3.46
CA SER A 191 30.33 4.89 4.58
C SER A 191 29.53 3.60 4.71
N ALA A 192 29.07 3.03 3.60
CA ALA A 192 28.38 1.73 3.59
C ALA A 192 29.29 0.59 4.04
N ILE A 193 30.56 0.58 3.60
CA ILE A 193 31.55 -0.43 3.98
C ILE A 193 31.92 -0.28 5.47
N SER A 194 32.07 0.93 5.96
CA SER A 194 32.36 1.17 7.39
C SER A 194 31.26 0.63 8.28
N LEU A 195 29.99 0.98 7.97
CA LEU A 195 28.84 0.46 8.73
C LEU A 195 28.71 -1.07 8.61
N LYS A 196 28.97 -1.65 7.43
CA LYS A 196 29.02 -3.10 7.27
C LYS A 196 30.01 -3.74 8.24
N LYS A 197 31.25 -3.23 8.32
CA LYS A 197 32.29 -3.75 9.23
C LYS A 197 31.84 -3.68 10.70
N ASP A 198 31.22 -2.59 11.10
CA ASP A 198 30.74 -2.40 12.48
C ASP A 198 29.60 -3.37 12.81
N LEU A 199 28.66 -3.57 11.87
CA LEU A 199 27.57 -4.52 12.06
C LEU A 199 28.07 -5.95 12.14
N VAL A 200 29.00 -6.38 11.27
CA VAL A 200 29.59 -7.71 11.35
C VAL A 200 30.26 -7.96 12.69
N LYS A 201 30.98 -6.97 13.24
CA LYS A 201 31.58 -7.06 14.58
C LYS A 201 30.56 -7.21 15.69
N LYS A 202 29.48 -6.41 15.65
CA LYS A 202 28.46 -6.38 16.71
C LYS A 202 27.49 -7.56 16.67
N THR A 203 27.13 -8.03 15.49
CA THR A 203 26.04 -9.02 15.30
C THR A 203 26.54 -10.40 14.90
N LYS A 204 27.80 -10.53 14.47
CA LYS A 204 28.38 -11.76 13.87
C LYS A 204 27.62 -12.25 12.61
N MET A 205 26.86 -11.35 11.97
CA MET A 205 26.15 -11.68 10.72
C MET A 205 27.11 -11.67 9.54
N ASN A 206 27.17 -12.79 8.78
CA ASN A 206 28.08 -12.92 7.65
C ASN A 206 27.44 -12.58 6.29
N ASN A 207 26.11 -12.43 6.27
CA ASN A 207 25.33 -12.20 5.05
C ASN A 207 25.01 -10.72 4.79
N ILE A 208 25.84 -9.79 5.28
CA ILE A 208 25.74 -8.37 5.02
C ILE A 208 26.52 -8.01 3.77
N SER A 209 25.88 -7.31 2.83
CA SER A 209 26.52 -6.88 1.58
C SER A 209 26.21 -5.43 1.23
N VAL A 210 27.07 -4.83 0.42
CA VAL A 210 26.87 -3.50 -0.16
C VAL A 210 26.65 -3.67 -1.65
N LYS A 211 25.53 -3.15 -2.17
CA LYS A 211 25.17 -3.20 -3.59
C LYS A 211 25.09 -1.78 -4.16
N LYS A 212 25.80 -1.51 -5.24
CA LYS A 212 25.65 -0.25 -5.98
C LYS A 212 24.34 -0.30 -6.76
N ILE A 213 23.43 0.62 -6.46
CA ILE A 213 22.11 0.70 -7.11
C ILE A 213 22.18 1.58 -8.36
N ASN A 214 22.90 2.70 -8.25
CA ASN A 214 23.18 3.61 -9.36
C ASN A 214 24.51 4.35 -9.09
N ASN A 215 24.85 5.31 -9.93
CA ASN A 215 26.15 6.05 -9.82
C ASN A 215 26.28 6.87 -8.52
N LYS A 216 25.21 7.03 -7.74
CA LYS A 216 25.18 7.89 -6.55
C LYS A 216 24.70 7.18 -5.29
N ILE A 217 24.25 5.91 -5.38
CA ILE A 217 23.62 5.23 -4.26
C ILE A 217 24.22 3.85 -4.04
N TYR A 218 24.70 3.64 -2.84
CA TYR A 218 25.21 2.36 -2.32
C TYR A 218 24.27 1.86 -1.24
N ARG A 219 23.67 0.70 -1.44
CA ARG A 219 22.69 0.09 -0.55
C ARG A 219 23.33 -0.96 0.32
N LEU A 220 23.18 -0.80 1.64
CA LEU A 220 23.56 -1.80 2.62
C LEU A 220 22.37 -2.74 2.87
N LEU A 221 22.57 -4.03 2.69
CA LEU A 221 21.54 -5.04 2.78
C LEU A 221 22.03 -6.31 3.47
N VAL A 222 21.07 -7.07 4.01
CA VAL A 222 21.28 -8.37 4.64
C VAL A 222 20.42 -9.40 3.93
N GLY A 223 21.00 -10.52 3.60
CA GLY A 223 20.31 -11.62 2.91
C GLY A 223 21.18 -12.29 1.85
N PRO A 224 20.58 -13.13 1.02
CA PRO A 224 19.16 -13.48 0.95
C PRO A 224 18.70 -14.41 2.08
N PHE A 225 17.43 -14.25 2.49
CA PHE A 225 16.77 -15.13 3.45
C PHE A 225 15.77 -16.04 2.73
N LYS A 226 15.82 -17.33 3.00
CA LYS A 226 14.92 -18.34 2.41
C LYS A 226 13.58 -18.46 3.15
N ASN A 227 13.50 -17.97 4.39
CA ASN A 227 12.31 -18.05 5.21
C ASN A 227 12.15 -16.80 6.09
N PHE A 228 10.90 -16.52 6.45
CA PHE A 228 10.55 -15.38 7.24
C PHE A 228 11.13 -15.40 8.66
N ASN A 229 11.29 -16.58 9.29
CA ASN A 229 11.80 -16.65 10.66
C ASN A 229 13.23 -16.15 10.77
N ALA A 230 14.11 -16.51 9.81
CA ALA A 230 15.48 -16.03 9.77
C ALA A 230 15.54 -14.51 9.54
N LEU A 231 14.72 -14.00 8.62
CA LEU A 231 14.59 -12.58 8.37
C LEU A 231 14.07 -11.83 9.62
N LYS A 232 13.02 -12.35 10.28
CA LYS A 232 12.45 -11.77 11.50
C LYS A 232 13.48 -11.65 12.63
N THR A 233 14.28 -12.70 12.85
CA THR A 233 15.33 -12.69 13.86
C THR A 233 16.36 -11.60 13.57
N THR A 234 16.80 -11.49 12.31
CA THR A 234 17.74 -10.45 11.87
C THR A 234 17.14 -9.04 12.01
N TYR A 235 15.87 -8.88 11.63
CA TYR A 235 15.15 -7.62 11.79
C TYR A 235 15.13 -7.15 13.24
N ILE A 236 14.77 -8.04 14.17
CA ILE A 236 14.72 -7.72 15.61
C ILE A 236 16.12 -7.34 16.12
N SER A 237 17.16 -8.07 15.72
CA SER A 237 18.53 -7.78 16.12
C SER A 237 18.99 -6.40 15.65
N LEU A 238 18.69 -6.03 14.41
CA LEU A 238 19.02 -4.72 13.86
C LEU A 238 18.18 -3.60 14.50
N ASN A 239 16.90 -3.86 14.75
CA ASN A 239 16.03 -2.89 15.42
C ASN A 239 16.53 -2.56 16.84
N ASN A 240 17.01 -3.57 17.58
CA ASN A 240 17.62 -3.39 18.90
C ASN A 240 18.94 -2.59 18.86
N LEU A 241 19.61 -2.53 17.71
CA LEU A 241 20.79 -1.69 17.47
C LEU A 241 20.44 -0.26 17.03
N GLY A 242 19.12 0.08 16.96
CA GLY A 242 18.64 1.41 16.60
C GLY A 242 18.27 1.59 15.12
N PHE A 243 18.25 0.53 14.32
CA PHE A 243 17.80 0.61 12.93
C PHE A 243 16.28 0.43 12.86
N GLU A 244 15.54 1.54 12.85
CA GLU A 244 14.07 1.52 12.90
C GLU A 244 13.39 1.42 11.50
N ASN A 245 14.06 1.90 10.45
CA ASN A 245 13.50 2.02 9.10
C ASN A 245 14.06 0.95 8.16
N LEU A 246 13.82 -0.30 8.52
CA LEU A 246 14.25 -1.45 7.73
C LEU A 246 13.19 -1.79 6.68
N ASN A 247 13.60 -1.92 5.41
CA ASN A 247 12.71 -2.29 4.31
C ASN A 247 12.97 -3.72 3.85
N ILE A 248 11.89 -4.45 3.57
CA ILE A 248 11.95 -5.84 3.12
C ILE A 248 11.58 -5.90 1.64
N TYR A 249 12.41 -6.54 0.84
CA TYR A 249 12.15 -6.81 -0.57
C TYR A 249 12.16 -8.31 -0.82
N ARG A 250 11.36 -8.75 -1.78
CA ARG A 250 11.30 -10.11 -2.28
C ARG A 250 11.97 -10.16 -3.65
N GLU A 251 12.90 -11.10 -3.85
CA GLU A 251 13.54 -11.44 -5.13
C GLU A 251 12.91 -12.67 -5.79
#